data_3a91f34e843046abb9824e76ed29be1a
#
_entry.id   3a91f34e843046abb9824e76ed29be1a
#
_cell.length_a   1.000
_cell.length_b   1.000
_cell.length_c   1.000
_cell.angle_alpha   90.00
_cell.angle_beta   90.00
_cell.angle_gamma   90.00
#
_symmetry.space_group_name_H-M   'P 1'
#
loop_
_entity.id
_entity.type
_entity.pdbx_description
1 polymer ?
#
loop_
_entity_poly.entity_id
_entity_poly.type
_entity_poly.pdbx_seq_one_letter_code
_entity_poly.pdbx_strand_id
1 'polypeptide(L)'
;NSQGKTYYVDSENGKDTNDGLSEGKAFQTLNKVNDLTLGAGDRVLLKNGSVFEDQALHIKGSGSENAPIKISTYGDEKDGRPQINTNGHGQWELNYGHKLDNQNHKWHGTVSSSILLKDVEYIEIEGLEITNDRDSATDAEKDKNYKYNDAECMDRTGVAGVAKNKG
;
A
#
# COMPACT_ATOMS: atom_id res chain seq x y z
N ASN A 1 14.72 -25.58 0.10
CA ASN A 1 14.91 -24.20 0.58
C ASN A 1 14.64 -23.24 -0.55
N SER A 2 13.39 -22.84 -0.74
CA SER A 2 13.10 -21.74 -1.65
C SER A 2 13.59 -20.45 -0.96
N GLN A 3 14.70 -19.89 -1.46
CA GLN A 3 15.08 -18.55 -1.09
C GLN A 3 14.03 -17.60 -1.64
N GLY A 4 13.59 -16.64 -0.81
CA GLY A 4 12.68 -15.61 -1.23
C GLY A 4 13.25 -14.79 -2.39
N LYS A 5 12.36 -14.23 -3.21
CA LYS A 5 12.73 -13.33 -4.31
C LYS A 5 12.83 -11.90 -3.81
N THR A 6 13.69 -11.12 -4.43
CA THR A 6 13.80 -9.69 -4.18
C THR A 6 13.33 -8.94 -5.43
N TYR A 7 12.34 -8.07 -5.24
CA TYR A 7 11.81 -7.20 -6.30
C TYR A 7 12.24 -5.77 -6.06
N TYR A 8 12.54 -5.06 -7.14
CA TYR A 8 13.02 -3.69 -7.13
C TYR A 8 12.00 -2.77 -7.81
N VAL A 9 11.76 -1.60 -7.23
CA VAL A 9 10.87 -0.59 -7.79
C VAL A 9 11.58 0.76 -7.80
N ASP A 10 11.62 1.40 -8.97
CA ASP A 10 12.25 2.69 -9.21
C ASP A 10 11.30 3.57 -10.03
N SER A 11 10.75 4.61 -9.41
CA SER A 11 9.75 5.46 -10.06
C SER A 11 10.31 6.28 -11.23
N GLU A 12 11.60 6.51 -11.27
CA GLU A 12 12.22 7.33 -12.32
C GLU A 12 12.74 6.51 -13.49
N ASN A 13 13.53 5.47 -13.20
CA ASN A 13 14.25 4.68 -14.20
C ASN A 13 13.70 3.28 -14.42
N GLY A 14 12.73 2.87 -13.61
CA GLY A 14 12.07 1.58 -13.75
C GLY A 14 11.15 1.53 -14.96
N LYS A 15 10.74 0.34 -15.34
CA LYS A 15 9.74 0.06 -16.38
C LYS A 15 8.86 -1.10 -15.97
N ASP A 16 7.57 -0.96 -16.16
CA ASP A 16 6.60 -2.01 -15.81
C ASP A 16 6.67 -3.23 -16.74
N THR A 17 7.39 -3.13 -17.83
CA THR A 17 7.72 -4.27 -18.72
C THR A 17 8.90 -5.10 -18.21
N ASN A 18 9.62 -4.65 -17.20
CA ASN A 18 10.71 -5.38 -16.57
C ASN A 18 10.18 -6.51 -15.66
N ASP A 19 11.07 -7.40 -15.24
CA ASP A 19 10.74 -8.49 -14.32
C ASP A 19 10.86 -8.11 -12.83
N GLY A 20 11.43 -6.94 -12.53
CA GLY A 20 11.63 -6.45 -11.17
C GLY A 20 12.70 -7.16 -10.37
N LEU A 21 13.43 -8.11 -10.94
CA LEU A 21 14.33 -9.01 -10.19
C LEU A 21 15.76 -8.46 -10.02
N SER A 22 16.05 -7.29 -10.54
CA SER A 22 17.33 -6.60 -10.36
C SER A 22 17.14 -5.09 -10.39
N GLU A 23 18.12 -4.36 -9.87
CA GLU A 23 18.10 -2.89 -9.88
C GLU A 23 18.00 -2.33 -11.32
N GLY A 24 18.71 -2.94 -12.26
CA GLY A 24 18.67 -2.54 -13.67
C GLY A 24 17.39 -2.91 -14.41
N LYS A 25 16.55 -3.75 -13.81
CA LYS A 25 15.26 -4.19 -14.35
C LYS A 25 14.12 -3.96 -13.36
N ALA A 26 14.19 -2.87 -12.61
CA ALA A 26 13.17 -2.50 -11.65
C ALA A 26 11.82 -2.21 -12.33
N PHE A 27 10.74 -2.44 -11.61
CA PHE A 27 9.42 -1.93 -11.95
C PHE A 27 9.37 -0.41 -11.80
N GLN A 28 8.47 0.26 -12.48
CA GLN A 28 8.25 1.68 -12.33
C GLN A 28 7.14 2.02 -11.34
N THR A 29 6.09 1.23 -11.28
CA THR A 29 4.91 1.49 -10.45
C THR A 29 4.68 0.42 -9.39
N LEU A 30 3.99 0.82 -8.32
CA LEU A 30 3.56 -0.10 -7.28
C LEU A 30 2.48 -1.07 -7.77
N ASN A 31 1.77 -0.75 -8.85
CA ASN A 31 0.77 -1.64 -9.44
C ASN A 31 1.36 -3.00 -9.82
N LYS A 32 2.60 -3.03 -10.28
CA LYS A 32 3.27 -4.29 -10.62
C LYS A 32 3.54 -5.14 -9.38
N VAL A 33 3.84 -4.52 -8.26
CA VAL A 33 3.97 -5.23 -6.97
C VAL A 33 2.62 -5.75 -6.49
N ASN A 34 1.56 -4.94 -6.65
CA ASN A 34 0.21 -5.33 -6.26
C ASN A 34 -0.32 -6.54 -7.04
N ASP A 35 0.17 -6.77 -8.26
CA ASP A 35 -0.18 -7.94 -9.09
C ASP A 35 0.56 -9.21 -8.67
N LEU A 36 1.59 -9.10 -7.83
CA LEU A 36 2.35 -10.24 -7.35
C LEU A 36 1.70 -10.88 -6.14
N THR A 37 1.79 -12.20 -6.04
CA THR A 37 1.54 -12.93 -4.80
C THR A 37 2.89 -13.24 -4.16
N LEU A 38 3.19 -12.56 -3.06
CA LEU A 38 4.45 -12.71 -2.35
C LEU A 38 4.40 -13.90 -1.40
N GLY A 39 5.54 -14.45 -1.08
CA GLY A 39 5.70 -15.60 -0.20
C GLY A 39 6.79 -15.38 0.84
N ALA A 40 7.00 -16.38 1.69
CA ALA A 40 7.97 -16.35 2.76
C ALA A 40 9.38 -15.99 2.26
N GLY A 41 9.99 -14.98 2.87
CA GLY A 41 11.32 -14.50 2.52
C GLY A 41 11.39 -13.58 1.31
N ASP A 42 10.28 -13.29 0.65
CA ASP A 42 10.24 -12.32 -0.44
C ASP A 42 10.48 -10.90 0.09
N ARG A 43 11.11 -10.08 -0.73
CA ARG A 43 11.40 -8.68 -0.43
C ARG A 43 10.96 -7.79 -1.57
N VAL A 44 10.46 -6.61 -1.22
CA VAL A 44 10.21 -5.52 -2.16
C VAL A 44 11.01 -4.31 -1.71
N LEU A 45 11.91 -3.84 -2.56
CA LEU A 45 12.78 -2.73 -2.28
C LEU A 45 12.41 -1.55 -3.17
N LEU A 46 12.04 -0.44 -2.54
CA LEU A 46 11.73 0.81 -3.21
C LEU A 46 12.98 1.69 -3.23
N LYS A 47 13.32 2.25 -4.38
CA LYS A 47 14.49 3.08 -4.49
C LYS A 47 14.35 4.39 -3.74
N ASN A 48 15.36 4.75 -2.95
CA ASN A 48 15.45 6.05 -2.31
C ASN A 48 15.32 7.17 -3.35
N GLY A 49 14.61 8.25 -3.02
CA GLY A 49 14.30 9.33 -3.93
C GLY A 49 13.10 9.09 -4.84
N SER A 50 12.55 7.88 -4.87
CA SER A 50 11.33 7.59 -5.62
C SER A 50 10.11 8.28 -5.04
N VAL A 51 9.22 8.75 -5.92
CA VAL A 51 7.93 9.32 -5.56
C VAL A 51 6.85 8.58 -6.36
N PHE A 52 5.95 7.94 -5.63
CA PHE A 52 4.84 7.19 -6.20
C PHE A 52 3.56 7.98 -6.00
N GLU A 53 3.19 8.79 -7.00
CA GLU A 53 1.99 9.62 -6.97
C GLU A 53 0.75 8.83 -7.39
N ASP A 54 -0.34 9.07 -6.69
CA ASP A 54 -1.64 8.46 -6.96
C ASP A 54 -1.61 6.93 -6.93
N GLN A 55 -0.68 6.37 -6.17
CA GLN A 55 -0.44 4.94 -6.08
C GLN A 55 -0.60 4.44 -4.65
N ALA A 56 -0.85 3.15 -4.53
CA ALA A 56 -0.94 2.45 -3.26
C ALA A 56 -0.25 1.09 -3.35
N LEU A 57 0.19 0.59 -2.21
CA LEU A 57 0.81 -0.72 -2.07
C LEU A 57 -0.16 -1.67 -1.34
N HIS A 58 -0.83 -2.51 -2.11
CA HIS A 58 -1.75 -3.52 -1.61
C HIS A 58 -1.09 -4.90 -1.70
N ILE A 59 -0.56 -5.37 -0.58
CA ILE A 59 0.27 -6.57 -0.52
C ILE A 59 -0.62 -7.81 -0.52
N LYS A 60 -0.28 -8.77 -1.37
CA LYS A 60 -0.92 -10.09 -1.43
C LYS A 60 0.09 -11.17 -1.04
N GLY A 61 -0.36 -12.12 -0.25
CA GLY A 61 0.48 -13.22 0.23
C GLY A 61 0.98 -12.98 1.64
N SER A 62 1.57 -13.99 2.23
CA SER A 62 2.04 -13.97 3.60
C SER A 62 3.45 -14.52 3.73
N GLY A 63 4.20 -14.01 4.69
CA GLY A 63 5.48 -14.56 5.10
C GLY A 63 5.32 -15.72 6.09
N SER A 64 6.38 -16.00 6.82
CA SER A 64 6.38 -16.90 7.95
C SER A 64 7.20 -16.30 9.09
N GLU A 65 7.07 -16.86 10.26
CA GLU A 65 7.76 -16.37 11.47
C GLU A 65 9.28 -16.23 11.26
N ASN A 66 9.89 -17.18 10.58
CA ASN A 66 11.33 -17.18 10.31
C ASN A 66 11.72 -16.55 8.98
N ALA A 67 10.76 -16.18 8.14
CA ALA A 67 10.97 -15.58 6.84
C ALA A 67 9.82 -14.63 6.48
N PRO A 68 9.72 -13.48 7.15
CA PRO A 68 8.67 -12.50 6.82
C PRO A 68 8.87 -11.94 5.42
N ILE A 69 7.79 -11.41 4.85
CA ILE A 69 7.87 -10.55 3.67
C ILE A 69 8.37 -9.20 4.14
N LYS A 70 9.40 -8.66 3.49
CA LYS A 70 9.99 -7.37 3.84
C LYS A 70 9.75 -6.35 2.74
N ILE A 71 9.24 -5.20 3.12
CA ILE A 71 9.14 -4.01 2.28
C ILE A 71 10.12 -2.99 2.85
N SER A 72 11.12 -2.63 2.07
CA SER A 72 12.21 -1.78 2.51
C SER A 72 12.69 -0.90 1.34
N THR A 73 13.90 -0.41 1.43
CA THR A 73 14.47 0.56 0.51
C THR A 73 15.85 0.14 0.00
N TYR A 74 16.27 0.71 -1.11
CA TYR A 74 17.62 0.60 -1.61
C TYR A 74 18.08 1.91 -2.26
N GLY A 75 19.35 2.02 -2.59
CA GLY A 75 19.93 3.21 -3.18
C GLY A 75 20.55 4.13 -2.14
N ASP A 76 20.93 5.35 -2.56
CA ASP A 76 21.61 6.32 -1.71
C ASP A 76 20.62 6.96 -0.70
N GLU A 77 20.96 6.92 0.57
CA GLU A 77 20.16 7.55 1.63
C GLU A 77 20.06 9.08 1.48
N LYS A 78 21.00 9.70 0.78
CA LYS A 78 20.99 11.15 0.49
C LYS A 78 19.84 11.55 -0.42
N ASP A 79 19.30 10.63 -1.20
CA ASP A 79 18.17 10.89 -2.09
C ASP A 79 16.83 10.98 -1.33
N GLY A 80 16.84 10.65 -0.05
CA GLY A 80 15.66 10.66 0.81
C GLY A 80 14.85 9.37 0.70
N ARG A 81 13.93 9.19 1.63
CA ARG A 81 13.07 8.01 1.68
C ARG A 81 12.13 7.96 0.48
N PRO A 82 11.81 6.76 -0.04
CA PRO A 82 10.74 6.63 -1.02
C PRO A 82 9.42 7.15 -0.47
N GLN A 83 8.68 7.90 -1.28
CA GLN A 83 7.41 8.50 -0.91
C GLN A 83 6.27 7.80 -1.63
N ILE A 84 5.24 7.42 -0.89
CA ILE A 84 3.98 6.94 -1.44
C ILE A 84 2.92 7.99 -1.14
N ASN A 85 2.54 8.75 -2.15
CA ASN A 85 1.53 9.81 -2.08
C ASN A 85 0.24 9.30 -2.74
N THR A 86 -0.62 8.69 -1.94
CA THR A 86 -1.76 7.95 -2.46
C THR A 86 -2.90 8.87 -2.92
N ASN A 87 -3.07 10.03 -2.28
CA ASN A 87 -4.03 11.07 -2.68
C ASN A 87 -5.47 10.52 -2.86
N GLY A 88 -5.89 9.60 -2.01
CA GLY A 88 -7.21 8.99 -2.08
C GLY A 88 -7.38 7.85 -3.08
N HIS A 89 -6.36 7.54 -3.86
CA HIS A 89 -6.33 6.32 -4.71
C HIS A 89 -6.13 5.05 -3.87
N GLY A 90 -5.99 3.90 -4.49
CA GLY A 90 -5.85 2.64 -3.77
C GLY A 90 -7.08 2.27 -2.96
N GLN A 91 -8.25 2.46 -3.55
CA GLN A 91 -9.54 2.19 -2.91
C GLN A 91 -9.79 0.69 -2.77
N TRP A 92 -10.41 0.33 -1.68
CA TRP A 92 -10.86 -1.03 -1.42
C TRP A 92 -12.16 -1.00 -0.62
N GLU A 93 -12.91 -2.09 -0.64
CA GLU A 93 -14.16 -2.21 0.08
C GLU A 93 -13.95 -2.86 1.45
N LEU A 94 -14.27 -2.09 2.50
CA LEU A 94 -14.35 -2.60 3.86
C LEU A 94 -15.74 -3.18 4.08
N ASN A 95 -15.81 -4.43 4.52
CA ASN A 95 -17.07 -5.08 4.85
C ASN A 95 -16.87 -6.09 5.98
N TYR A 96 -17.40 -5.77 7.16
CA TYR A 96 -17.37 -6.67 8.33
C TYR A 96 -18.42 -7.77 8.26
N GLY A 97 -19.33 -7.72 7.28
CA GLY A 97 -20.39 -8.73 7.10
C GLY A 97 -21.59 -8.58 8.03
N HIS A 98 -21.51 -7.73 9.04
CA HIS A 98 -22.58 -7.45 9.99
C HIS A 98 -22.43 -6.05 10.59
N LYS A 99 -23.53 -5.52 11.10
CA LYS A 99 -23.51 -4.21 11.78
C LYS A 99 -22.67 -4.28 13.05
N LEU A 100 -21.90 -3.22 13.28
CA LEU A 100 -21.14 -3.05 14.51
C LEU A 100 -22.05 -2.55 15.63
N ASP A 101 -21.72 -2.87 16.88
CA ASP A 101 -22.50 -2.44 18.06
C ASP A 101 -22.51 -0.92 18.21
N ASN A 102 -21.44 -0.25 17.79
CA ASN A 102 -21.38 1.20 17.73
C ASN A 102 -21.98 1.71 16.41
N GLN A 103 -23.16 2.29 16.48
CA GLN A 103 -23.90 2.80 15.31
C GLN A 103 -23.20 3.95 14.59
N ASN A 104 -22.22 4.59 15.22
CA ASN A 104 -21.42 5.66 14.60
C ASN A 104 -20.31 5.11 13.70
N HIS A 105 -20.08 3.81 13.72
CA HIS A 105 -19.05 3.18 12.89
C HIS A 105 -19.70 2.44 11.72
N LYS A 106 -19.22 2.73 10.53
CA LYS A 106 -19.65 2.01 9.34
C LYS A 106 -19.13 0.58 9.38
N TRP A 107 -19.99 -0.36 9.06
CA TRP A 107 -19.64 -1.77 8.96
C TRP A 107 -19.31 -2.21 7.52
N HIS A 108 -19.55 -1.33 6.55
CA HIS A 108 -19.11 -1.47 5.16
C HIS A 108 -18.92 -0.09 4.53
N GLY A 109 -18.11 -0.02 3.50
CA GLY A 109 -17.86 1.21 2.75
C GLY A 109 -16.58 1.14 1.94
N THR A 110 -16.34 2.17 1.15
CA THR A 110 -15.10 2.33 0.39
C THR A 110 -14.07 3.06 1.23
N VAL A 111 -12.87 2.50 1.29
CA VAL A 111 -11.73 3.06 2.02
C VAL A 111 -10.54 3.20 1.07
N SER A 112 -9.74 4.24 1.24
CA SER A 112 -8.45 4.38 0.56
C SER A 112 -7.32 4.15 1.55
N SER A 113 -6.36 3.31 1.19
CA SER A 113 -5.17 3.04 2.00
C SER A 113 -3.91 3.11 1.15
N SER A 114 -2.88 3.77 1.66
CA SER A 114 -1.55 3.79 1.02
C SER A 114 -0.92 2.41 1.05
N ILE A 115 -1.02 1.73 2.18
CA ILE A 115 -0.63 0.32 2.31
C ILE A 115 -1.82 -0.45 2.88
N LEU A 116 -2.20 -1.51 2.21
CA LEU A 116 -3.26 -2.41 2.65
C LEU A 116 -2.69 -3.80 2.95
N LEU A 117 -2.96 -4.27 4.15
CA LEU A 117 -2.62 -5.61 4.65
C LEU A 117 -3.93 -6.31 5.02
N LYS A 118 -4.52 -7.02 4.06
CA LYS A 118 -5.79 -7.72 4.25
C LYS A 118 -5.59 -9.22 4.26
N ASP A 119 -5.91 -9.86 5.37
CA ASP A 119 -5.76 -11.30 5.58
C ASP A 119 -4.35 -11.83 5.25
N VAL A 120 -3.33 -11.05 5.61
CA VAL A 120 -1.91 -11.39 5.42
C VAL A 120 -1.17 -11.42 6.75
N GLU A 121 -0.12 -12.20 6.82
CA GLU A 121 0.65 -12.42 8.04
C GLU A 121 2.15 -12.27 7.78
N TYR A 122 2.89 -11.91 8.84
CA TYR A 122 4.35 -11.81 8.81
C TYR A 122 4.88 -10.87 7.73
N ILE A 123 4.45 -9.61 7.80
CA ILE A 123 4.90 -8.54 6.92
C ILE A 123 5.70 -7.52 7.74
N GLU A 124 6.87 -7.16 7.29
CA GLU A 124 7.69 -6.09 7.84
C GLU A 124 7.81 -4.95 6.83
N ILE A 125 7.56 -3.72 7.28
CA ILE A 125 7.61 -2.51 6.45
C ILE A 125 8.49 -1.48 7.15
N GLU A 126 9.48 -0.95 6.44
CA GLU A 126 10.38 0.05 6.99
C GLU A 126 10.87 1.04 5.94
N GLY A 127 11.26 2.22 6.39
CA GLY A 127 11.99 3.20 5.60
C GLY A 127 11.17 3.99 4.60
N LEU A 128 9.84 3.93 4.64
CA LEU A 128 8.95 4.62 3.70
C LEU A 128 8.37 5.90 4.30
N GLU A 129 8.11 6.87 3.45
CA GLU A 129 7.30 8.04 3.75
C GLU A 129 5.94 7.89 3.06
N ILE A 130 4.87 7.95 3.83
CA ILE A 130 3.53 7.61 3.36
C ILE A 130 2.59 8.76 3.64
N THR A 131 1.85 9.19 2.61
CA THR A 131 0.78 10.14 2.75
C THR A 131 -0.46 9.65 1.99
N ASN A 132 -1.63 10.02 2.48
CA ASN A 132 -2.89 9.75 1.81
C ASN A 132 -3.78 10.99 1.95
N ASP A 133 -3.23 12.11 1.50
CA ASP A 133 -3.86 13.40 1.60
C ASP A 133 -5.00 13.53 0.58
N ARG A 134 -5.84 14.49 0.85
CA ARG A 134 -6.88 14.90 -0.07
C ARG A 134 -6.28 15.71 -1.22
N ASP A 135 -6.82 15.55 -2.40
CA ASP A 135 -6.55 16.44 -3.51
C ASP A 135 -7.17 17.82 -3.22
N SER A 136 -6.33 18.82 -3.00
CA SER A 136 -6.73 20.16 -2.61
C SER A 136 -7.63 20.88 -3.64
N ALA A 137 -7.59 20.48 -4.90
CA ALA A 137 -8.38 21.11 -5.95
C ALA A 137 -9.86 20.70 -5.92
N THR A 138 -10.18 19.55 -5.34
CA THR A 138 -11.54 19.02 -5.27
C THR A 138 -12.19 19.17 -3.89
N ASP A 139 -11.43 19.53 -2.86
CA ASP A 139 -11.88 19.49 -1.48
C ASP A 139 -12.66 20.72 -1.03
N ALA A 140 -12.39 21.89 -1.59
CA ALA A 140 -13.10 23.11 -1.21
C ALA A 140 -14.61 23.04 -1.52
N GLU A 141 -15.01 22.32 -2.56
CA GLU A 141 -16.44 22.07 -2.85
C GLU A 141 -17.00 20.88 -2.12
N LYS A 142 -16.21 19.85 -1.92
CA LYS A 142 -16.65 18.62 -1.21
C LYS A 142 -16.74 18.83 0.31
N ASP A 143 -15.89 19.64 0.91
CA ASP A 143 -15.93 19.93 2.34
C ASP A 143 -17.18 20.69 2.78
N LYS A 144 -17.81 21.45 1.89
CA LYS A 144 -19.10 22.09 2.16
C LYS A 144 -20.25 21.11 2.36
N ASN A 145 -20.11 19.90 1.82
CA ASN A 145 -21.10 18.83 1.87
C ASN A 145 -20.62 17.59 2.62
N TYR A 146 -19.46 17.68 3.29
CA TYR A 146 -18.93 16.54 4.05
C TYR A 146 -19.89 16.17 5.16
N LYS A 147 -20.47 14.99 5.05
CA LYS A 147 -21.27 14.38 6.10
C LYS A 147 -20.54 13.15 6.59
N TYR A 148 -20.06 13.19 7.82
CA TYR A 148 -19.59 12.01 8.52
C TYR A 148 -20.70 10.97 8.50
N ASN A 149 -20.54 9.81 7.98
CA ASN A 149 -21.54 8.76 7.75
C ASN A 149 -22.28 8.81 6.40
N ASP A 150 -21.92 9.71 5.50
CA ASP A 150 -22.42 9.64 4.14
C ASP A 150 -21.79 8.42 3.43
N ALA A 151 -22.61 7.70 2.66
CA ALA A 151 -22.12 6.56 1.88
C ALA A 151 -21.06 6.96 0.83
N GLU A 152 -21.06 8.22 0.42
CA GLU A 152 -20.11 8.78 -0.53
C GLU A 152 -18.79 9.25 0.12
N CYS A 153 -18.75 9.36 1.44
CA CYS A 153 -17.52 9.72 2.16
C CYS A 153 -16.59 8.53 2.27
N MET A 154 -15.41 8.70 1.73
CA MET A 154 -14.35 7.71 1.77
C MET A 154 -13.39 7.99 2.92
N ASP A 155 -13.20 7.02 3.81
CA ASP A 155 -12.14 7.09 4.80
C ASP A 155 -10.78 6.90 4.14
N ARG A 156 -9.79 7.65 4.60
CA ARG A 156 -8.40 7.58 4.11
C ARG A 156 -7.47 7.20 5.24
N THR A 157 -6.61 6.24 4.98
CA THR A 157 -5.61 5.75 5.94
C THR A 157 -4.24 5.67 5.30
N GLY A 158 -3.18 5.79 6.11
CA GLY A 158 -1.82 5.50 5.66
C GLY A 158 -1.62 4.00 5.53
N VAL A 159 -1.69 3.27 6.63
CA VAL A 159 -1.59 1.81 6.65
C VAL A 159 -2.87 1.23 7.25
N ALA A 160 -3.50 0.32 6.53
CA ALA A 160 -4.66 -0.43 7.01
C ALA A 160 -4.33 -1.91 7.12
N GLY A 161 -4.48 -2.46 8.33
CA GLY A 161 -4.41 -3.89 8.58
C GLY A 161 -5.81 -4.42 8.88
N VAL A 162 -6.27 -5.40 8.12
CA VAL A 162 -7.60 -6.01 8.27
C VAL A 162 -7.47 -7.51 8.30
N ALA A 163 -7.93 -8.12 9.38
CA ALA A 163 -8.01 -9.57 9.53
C ALA A 163 -9.48 -9.98 9.61
N LYS A 164 -9.96 -10.67 8.59
CA LYS A 164 -11.29 -11.26 8.56
C LYS A 164 -11.23 -12.78 8.74
N ASN A 165 -10.28 -13.40 8.08
CA ASN A 165 -10.13 -14.86 8.05
C ASN A 165 -8.86 -15.32 8.76
N LYS A 166 -7.83 -14.47 8.80
CA LYS A 166 -6.60 -14.68 9.53
C LYS A 166 -5.86 -13.35 9.73
N GLY A 167 -4.96 -13.32 10.64
CA GLY A 167 -4.13 -12.14 10.93
C GLY A 167 -3.11 -12.48 11.98
#